data_0ed4e5f5aba7ed5b9dc32db8fbc76205
#
_entry.id   0ed4e5f5aba7ed5b9dc32db8fbc76205
#
_cell.length_a   1.000
_cell.length_b   1.000
_cell.length_c   1.000
_cell.angle_alpha   90.00
_cell.angle_beta   90.00
_cell.angle_gamma   90.00
#
_symmetry.space_group_name_H-M   'P 1'
#
loop_
_entity.id
_entity.type
_entity.pdbx_description
1 polymer ?
#
loop_
_entity_poly.entity_id
_entity_poly.type
_entity_poly.pdbx_seq_one_letter_code
_entity_poly.pdbx_strand_id
1 'polypeptide(L)'
;SRNAARVIGVENNRDAVRDAISNAKANRADNVRFYTADASDFLQGMAKASERADVIILDPPRAGSDERFLAAVTAVGPERVVYVSCNPETLARDLGYLTRHGYRVTRIQPVDMFPHTEHIETAVALARTDSRT
;
A
#
# COMPACT_ATOMS: atom_id res chain seq x y z
N SER A 1 5.25 -11.55 5.96
CA SER A 1 6.59 -12.05 5.65
C SER A 1 6.67 -13.56 5.39
N ARG A 2 5.79 -14.37 5.99
CA ARG A 2 5.83 -15.85 5.82
C ARG A 2 5.59 -16.31 4.38
N ASN A 3 4.81 -15.53 3.60
CA ASN A 3 4.43 -15.87 2.23
C ASN A 3 5.12 -14.98 1.18
N ALA A 4 6.14 -14.24 1.58
CA ALA A 4 6.91 -13.38 0.70
C ALA A 4 8.39 -13.67 0.83
N ALA A 5 9.13 -13.63 -0.27
CA ALA A 5 10.58 -13.80 -0.26
C ALA A 5 11.26 -12.58 0.40
N ARG A 6 10.75 -11.39 0.13
CA ARG A 6 11.26 -10.12 0.67
C ARG A 6 10.11 -9.17 0.95
N VAL A 7 10.18 -8.45 2.05
CA VAL A 7 9.22 -7.40 2.41
C VAL A 7 9.98 -6.10 2.68
N ILE A 8 9.45 -5.00 2.18
CA ILE A 8 9.96 -3.65 2.43
C ILE A 8 8.85 -2.85 3.10
N GLY A 9 9.15 -2.29 4.27
CA GLY A 9 8.32 -1.33 4.96
C GLY A 9 8.89 0.08 4.81
N VAL A 10 8.06 1.03 4.42
CA VAL A 10 8.45 2.43 4.27
C VAL A 10 7.56 3.30 5.15
N GLU A 11 8.15 4.07 6.02
CA GLU A 11 7.47 4.92 6.99
C GLU A 11 8.33 6.17 7.24
N ASN A 12 7.70 7.33 7.31
CA ASN A 12 8.43 8.58 7.55
C ASN A 12 8.70 8.86 9.03
N ASN A 13 7.99 8.23 9.94
CA ASN A 13 8.17 8.37 11.38
C ASN A 13 9.29 7.42 11.86
N ARG A 14 10.39 8.00 12.33
CA ARG A 14 11.57 7.26 12.83
C ARG A 14 11.26 6.34 14.01
N ASP A 15 10.39 6.76 14.92
CA ASP A 15 10.03 5.96 16.08
C ASP A 15 9.21 4.76 15.68
N ALA A 16 8.26 4.93 14.75
CA ALA A 16 7.50 3.82 14.19
C ALA A 16 8.40 2.82 13.45
N VAL A 17 9.40 3.29 12.71
CA VAL A 17 10.39 2.41 12.04
C VAL A 17 11.22 1.64 13.06
N ARG A 18 11.68 2.29 14.14
CA ARG A 18 12.41 1.62 15.23
C ARG A 18 11.57 0.50 15.85
N ASP A 19 10.31 0.78 16.14
CA ASP A 19 9.39 -0.18 16.74
C ASP A 19 9.11 -1.34 15.77
N ALA A 20 8.94 -1.05 14.47
CA ALA A 20 8.76 -2.06 13.44
C ALA A 20 9.97 -3.01 13.34
N ILE A 21 11.19 -2.48 13.40
CA ILE A 21 12.42 -3.28 13.43
C ILE A 21 12.48 -4.17 14.67
N SER A 22 12.12 -3.63 15.82
CA SER A 22 12.08 -4.38 17.09
C SER A 22 11.05 -5.52 17.01
N ASN A 23 9.87 -5.23 16.49
CA ASN A 23 8.80 -6.21 16.31
C ASN A 23 9.18 -7.31 15.29
N ALA A 24 9.84 -6.95 14.20
CA ALA A 24 10.34 -7.93 13.23
C ALA A 24 11.33 -8.90 13.86
N LYS A 25 12.28 -8.39 14.66
CA LYS A 25 13.24 -9.22 15.40
C LYS A 25 12.53 -10.16 16.39
N ALA A 26 11.60 -9.63 17.19
CA ALA A 26 10.84 -10.41 18.17
C ALA A 26 10.03 -11.56 17.51
N ASN A 27 9.57 -11.35 16.28
CA ASN A 27 8.80 -12.32 15.50
C ASN A 27 9.66 -13.15 14.54
N ARG A 28 10.99 -13.03 14.59
CA ARG A 28 11.93 -13.73 13.69
C ARG A 28 11.61 -13.53 12.20
N ALA A 29 11.21 -12.31 11.84
CA ALA A 29 10.90 -11.94 10.46
C ALA A 29 12.18 -11.42 9.77
N ASP A 30 13.04 -12.33 9.34
CA ASP A 30 14.38 -12.00 8.83
C ASP A 30 14.38 -11.44 7.40
N ASN A 31 13.27 -11.61 6.67
CA ASN A 31 13.10 -11.17 5.29
C ASN A 31 12.45 -9.78 5.15
N VAL A 32 12.36 -9.02 6.23
CA VAL A 32 11.79 -7.67 6.24
C VAL A 32 12.90 -6.63 6.39
N ARG A 33 12.80 -5.55 5.61
CA ARG A 33 13.63 -4.34 5.74
C ARG A 33 12.75 -3.12 5.87
N PHE A 34 13.14 -2.18 6.73
CA PHE A 34 12.41 -0.94 6.95
C PHE A 34 13.27 0.26 6.55
N TYR A 35 12.62 1.25 5.95
CA TYR A 35 13.25 2.51 5.55
C TYR A 35 12.46 3.68 6.12
N THR A 36 13.18 4.64 6.72
CA THR A 36 12.60 5.92 7.11
C THR A 36 12.66 6.85 5.91
N ALA A 37 11.54 7.01 5.23
CA ALA A 37 11.45 7.81 4.01
C ALA A 37 10.01 8.23 3.74
N ASP A 38 9.84 9.26 2.91
CA ASP A 38 8.58 9.55 2.24
C ASP A 38 8.26 8.44 1.25
N ALA A 39 7.04 7.90 1.30
CA ALA A 39 6.66 6.75 0.48
C ALA A 39 6.61 7.10 -1.01
N SER A 40 6.21 8.33 -1.38
CA SER A 40 6.20 8.77 -2.78
C SER A 40 7.60 8.86 -3.35
N ASP A 41 8.54 9.44 -2.59
CA ASP A 41 9.94 9.54 -3.00
C ASP A 41 10.59 8.15 -3.13
N PHE A 42 10.29 7.26 -2.19
CA PHE A 42 10.80 5.89 -2.21
C PHE A 42 10.32 5.12 -3.45
N LEU A 43 9.01 5.16 -3.72
CA LEU A 43 8.43 4.48 -4.90
C LEU A 43 8.91 5.10 -6.21
N GLN A 44 9.06 6.42 -6.28
CA GLN A 44 9.65 7.08 -7.46
C GLN A 44 11.09 6.63 -7.70
N GLY A 45 11.87 6.46 -6.63
CA GLY A 45 13.22 5.91 -6.70
C GLY A 45 13.23 4.49 -7.26
N MET A 46 12.35 3.62 -6.78
CA MET A 46 12.18 2.26 -7.30
C MET A 46 11.83 2.26 -8.78
N ALA A 47 10.87 3.07 -9.20
CA ALA A 47 10.45 3.16 -10.59
C ALA A 47 11.59 3.63 -11.51
N LYS A 48 12.35 4.65 -11.10
CA LYS A 48 13.54 5.14 -11.83
C LYS A 48 14.64 4.08 -11.95
N ALA A 49 14.82 3.27 -10.91
CA ALA A 49 15.78 2.17 -10.90
C ALA A 49 15.26 0.90 -11.62
N SER A 50 14.05 0.94 -12.17
CA SER A 50 13.37 -0.22 -12.76
C SER A 50 13.20 -1.38 -11.77
N GLU A 51 13.17 -1.08 -10.49
CA GLU A 51 12.84 -2.05 -9.45
C GLU A 51 11.35 -2.35 -9.45
N ARG A 52 10.99 -3.57 -9.13
CA ARG A 52 9.61 -4.05 -9.12
C ARG A 52 9.19 -4.50 -7.73
N ALA A 53 7.89 -4.41 -7.49
CA ALA A 53 7.20 -5.07 -6.39
C ALA A 53 6.06 -5.90 -6.97
N ASP A 54 5.85 -7.10 -6.45
CA ASP A 54 4.72 -7.94 -6.87
C ASP A 54 3.42 -7.43 -6.25
N VAL A 55 3.50 -6.98 -5.00
CA VAL A 55 2.38 -6.47 -4.23
C VAL A 55 2.77 -5.19 -3.50
N ILE A 56 1.92 -4.18 -3.54
CA ILE A 56 2.00 -3.00 -2.68
C ILE A 56 0.77 -2.95 -1.78
N ILE A 57 1.00 -2.80 -0.48
CA ILE A 57 -0.05 -2.61 0.53
C ILE A 57 0.01 -1.17 1.01
N LEU A 58 -1.11 -0.46 0.92
CA LEU A 58 -1.24 0.93 1.34
C LEU A 58 -2.25 1.04 2.50
N ASP A 59 -1.94 1.90 3.45
CA ASP A 59 -2.83 2.29 4.55
C ASP A 59 -2.69 3.81 4.78
N PRO A 60 -3.24 4.64 3.89
CA PRO A 60 -3.10 6.09 3.98
C PRO A 60 -4.00 6.68 5.08
N PRO A 61 -3.74 7.94 5.49
CA PRO A 61 -4.60 8.65 6.45
C PRO A 61 -6.01 8.90 5.87
N ARG A 62 -6.90 9.46 6.67
CA ARG A 62 -8.30 9.79 6.27
C ARG A 62 -8.41 10.65 5.01
N ALA A 63 -7.44 11.50 4.76
CA ALA A 63 -7.36 12.31 3.54
C ALA A 63 -7.13 11.46 2.27
N GLY A 64 -6.84 10.18 2.42
CA GLY A 64 -6.47 9.30 1.33
C GLY A 64 -5.05 9.54 0.86
N SER A 65 -4.75 9.04 -0.34
CA SER A 65 -3.47 9.23 -1.00
C SER A 65 -3.52 10.45 -1.93
N ASP A 66 -2.41 11.15 -2.06
CA ASP A 66 -2.30 12.17 -3.08
C ASP A 66 -2.01 11.56 -4.46
N GLU A 67 -2.20 12.36 -5.50
CA GLU A 67 -2.03 11.92 -6.88
C GLU A 67 -0.57 11.54 -7.20
N ARG A 68 0.39 12.25 -6.58
CA ARG A 68 1.82 11.97 -6.71
C ARG A 68 2.17 10.57 -6.20
N PHE A 69 1.61 10.18 -5.06
CA PHE A 69 1.79 8.86 -4.47
C PHE A 69 1.16 7.76 -5.35
N LEU A 70 -0.09 7.97 -5.78
CA LEU A 70 -0.79 7.01 -6.65
C LEU A 70 -0.09 6.84 -8.01
N ALA A 71 0.44 7.94 -8.57
CA ALA A 71 1.26 7.89 -9.77
C ALA A 71 2.55 7.08 -9.56
N ALA A 72 3.20 7.21 -8.40
CA ALA A 72 4.38 6.44 -8.07
C ALA A 72 4.06 4.93 -7.92
N VAL A 73 2.93 4.58 -7.31
CA VAL A 73 2.44 3.19 -7.22
C VAL A 73 2.26 2.60 -8.61
N THR A 74 1.58 3.32 -9.51
CA THR A 74 1.33 2.84 -10.87
C THR A 74 2.60 2.78 -11.72
N ALA A 75 3.58 3.64 -11.47
CA ALA A 75 4.88 3.62 -12.15
C ALA A 75 5.74 2.39 -11.75
N VAL A 76 5.72 1.99 -10.48
CA VAL A 76 6.33 0.72 -10.04
C VAL A 76 5.60 -0.47 -10.67
N GLY A 77 4.30 -0.37 -10.87
CA GLY A 77 3.45 -1.30 -11.60
C GLY A 77 3.33 -2.68 -10.94
N PRO A 78 2.99 -2.77 -9.64
CA PRO A 78 2.81 -4.06 -9.00
C PRO A 78 1.67 -4.85 -9.66
N GLU A 79 1.75 -6.18 -9.61
CA GLU A 79 0.67 -7.03 -10.08
C GLU A 79 -0.61 -6.87 -9.26
N ARG A 80 -0.45 -6.60 -7.97
CA ARG A 80 -1.55 -6.42 -7.01
C ARG A 80 -1.32 -5.22 -6.11
N VAL A 81 -2.42 -4.54 -5.80
CA VAL A 81 -2.47 -3.49 -4.79
C VAL A 81 -3.51 -3.88 -3.75
N VAL A 82 -3.18 -3.75 -2.48
CA VAL A 82 -4.12 -3.85 -1.38
C VAL A 82 -4.21 -2.46 -0.74
N TYR A 83 -5.41 -1.90 -0.73
CA TYR A 83 -5.68 -0.59 -0.15
C TYR A 83 -6.54 -0.76 1.09
N VAL A 84 -6.03 -0.36 2.26
CA VAL A 84 -6.78 -0.29 3.51
C VAL A 84 -7.18 1.15 3.75
N SER A 85 -8.46 1.41 3.94
CA SER A 85 -9.01 2.77 4.08
C SER A 85 -9.88 2.88 5.31
N CYS A 86 -9.78 4.01 6.00
CA CYS A 86 -10.70 4.42 7.07
C CYS A 86 -11.73 5.47 6.60
N ASN A 87 -11.72 5.85 5.32
CA ASN A 87 -12.63 6.85 4.76
C ASN A 87 -13.15 6.42 3.38
N PRO A 88 -14.45 6.08 3.23
CA PRO A 88 -14.98 5.60 1.96
C PRO A 88 -14.98 6.65 0.85
N GLU A 89 -15.07 7.94 1.15
CA GLU A 89 -15.08 9.00 0.13
C GLU A 89 -13.72 9.14 -0.55
N THR A 90 -12.65 9.23 0.24
CA THR A 90 -11.29 9.32 -0.29
C THR A 90 -10.84 7.99 -0.92
N LEU A 91 -11.33 6.86 -0.40
CA LEU A 91 -11.14 5.56 -1.03
C LEU A 91 -11.74 5.53 -2.44
N ALA A 92 -12.98 5.95 -2.61
CA ALA A 92 -13.65 5.97 -3.93
C ALA A 92 -12.88 6.84 -4.94
N ARG A 93 -12.38 8.01 -4.50
CA ARG A 93 -11.53 8.91 -5.32
C ARG A 93 -10.25 8.20 -5.76
N ASP A 94 -9.55 7.59 -4.84
CA ASP A 94 -8.24 6.96 -5.08
C ASP A 94 -8.38 5.68 -5.93
N LEU A 95 -9.42 4.88 -5.69
CA LEU A 95 -9.76 3.75 -6.56
C LEU A 95 -10.10 4.20 -7.98
N GLY A 96 -10.80 5.32 -8.13
CA GLY A 96 -11.07 5.95 -9.42
C GLY A 96 -9.78 6.31 -10.17
N TYR A 97 -8.75 6.79 -9.48
CA TYR A 97 -7.44 7.02 -10.08
C TYR A 97 -6.79 5.71 -10.53
N LEU A 98 -6.67 4.72 -9.64
CA LEU A 98 -6.02 3.44 -9.93
C LEU A 98 -6.71 2.69 -11.08
N THR A 99 -8.03 2.70 -11.13
CA THR A 99 -8.79 2.03 -12.21
C THR A 99 -8.59 2.69 -13.58
N ARG A 100 -8.42 4.00 -13.63
CA ARG A 100 -8.04 4.70 -14.88
C ARG A 100 -6.59 4.47 -15.30
N HIS A 101 -5.74 3.98 -14.38
CA HIS A 101 -4.31 3.78 -14.61
C HIS A 101 -3.90 2.29 -14.61
N GLY A 102 -4.79 1.43 -15.09
CA GLY A 102 -4.46 0.05 -15.40
C GLY A 102 -4.68 -0.96 -14.29
N TYR A 103 -5.55 -0.65 -13.33
CA TYR A 103 -5.95 -1.58 -12.29
C TYR A 103 -7.46 -1.83 -12.32
N ARG A 104 -7.88 -2.98 -11.83
CA ARG A 104 -9.28 -3.32 -11.60
C ARG A 104 -9.47 -3.79 -10.17
N VAL A 105 -10.58 -3.39 -9.56
CA VAL A 105 -10.98 -3.90 -8.24
C VAL A 105 -11.41 -5.35 -8.37
N THR A 106 -10.84 -6.22 -7.53
CA THR A 106 -11.15 -7.65 -7.51
C THR A 106 -11.93 -8.07 -6.27
N ARG A 107 -11.76 -7.32 -5.17
CA ARG A 107 -12.47 -7.60 -3.91
C ARG A 107 -12.57 -6.34 -3.07
N ILE A 108 -13.71 -6.17 -2.40
CA ILE A 108 -13.95 -5.16 -1.38
C ILE A 108 -14.41 -5.87 -0.11
N GLN A 109 -13.77 -5.58 1.01
CA GLN A 109 -14.09 -6.16 2.30
C GLN A 109 -14.18 -5.06 3.37
N PRO A 110 -15.39 -4.62 3.74
CA PRO A 110 -15.58 -3.77 4.91
C PRO A 110 -15.29 -4.55 6.21
N VAL A 111 -14.73 -3.88 7.19
CA VAL A 111 -14.44 -4.45 8.51
C VAL A 111 -14.87 -3.43 9.57
N ASP A 112 -15.77 -3.84 10.45
CA ASP A 112 -16.19 -3.01 11.58
C ASP A 112 -15.20 -3.17 12.74
N MET A 113 -14.18 -2.30 12.77
CA MET A 113 -13.16 -2.26 13.81
C MET A 113 -13.51 -1.30 14.96
N PHE A 114 -14.52 -0.45 14.76
CA PHE A 114 -14.94 0.58 15.71
C PHE A 114 -16.44 0.47 15.94
N PRO A 115 -16.93 -0.62 16.60
CA PRO A 115 -18.34 -0.84 16.84
C PRO A 115 -18.97 0.33 17.56
N HIS A 116 -20.24 0.64 17.23
CA HIS A 116 -20.99 1.80 17.72
C HIS A 116 -20.48 3.18 17.27
N THR A 117 -19.66 3.23 16.21
CA THR A 117 -19.24 4.46 15.54
C THR A 117 -19.58 4.44 14.06
N GLU A 118 -19.49 5.60 13.39
CA GLU A 118 -19.66 5.71 11.92
C GLU A 118 -18.43 5.25 11.14
N HIS A 119 -17.36 4.85 11.83
CA HIS A 119 -16.07 4.54 11.23
C HIS A 119 -15.99 3.07 10.81
N ILE A 120 -15.77 2.83 9.54
CA ILE A 120 -15.55 1.50 8.95
C ILE A 120 -14.20 1.48 8.25
N GLU A 121 -13.40 0.46 8.54
CA GLU A 121 -12.23 0.11 7.74
C GLU A 121 -12.68 -0.70 6.52
N THR A 122 -12.07 -0.43 5.37
CA THR A 122 -12.36 -1.17 4.14
C THR A 122 -11.06 -1.60 3.50
N ALA A 123 -10.89 -2.90 3.32
CA ALA A 123 -9.78 -3.46 2.56
C ALA A 123 -10.23 -3.72 1.11
N VAL A 124 -9.48 -3.22 0.16
CA VAL A 124 -9.74 -3.39 -1.28
C VAL A 124 -8.54 -4.05 -1.93
N ALA A 125 -8.79 -5.12 -2.65
CA ALA A 125 -7.79 -5.75 -3.51
C ALA A 125 -7.99 -5.32 -4.95
N LEU A 126 -6.89 -4.91 -5.58
CA LEU A 126 -6.84 -4.57 -7.00
C LEU A 126 -5.81 -5.45 -7.70
N ALA A 127 -6.08 -5.80 -8.93
CA ALA A 127 -5.15 -6.47 -9.83
C ALA A 127 -4.86 -5.57 -11.03
N ARG A 128 -3.60 -5.60 -11.48
CA ARG A 128 -3.22 -4.92 -12.72
C ARG A 128 -3.96 -5.57 -13.89
N THR A 129 -4.55 -4.74 -14.74
CA THR A 129 -5.11 -5.21 -16.01
C THR A 129 -3.95 -5.41 -16.97
N ASP A 130 -3.68 -6.66 -17.34
CA ASP A 130 -2.69 -6.94 -18.36
C ASP A 130 -3.13 -6.31 -19.70
N SER A 131 -2.33 -5.39 -20.18
CA SER A 131 -2.41 -4.94 -21.57
C SER A 131 -1.79 -6.02 -22.49
N ARG A 132 -2.27 -7.26 -22.40
CA ARG A 132 -2.02 -8.27 -23.41
C ARG A 132 -3.20 -8.30 -24.36
N THR A 133 -3.09 -7.52 -25.34
CA THR A 133 -3.67 -7.84 -26.63
C THR A 133 -2.63 -8.52 -27.47
#